data_aa371619ee11d9f6e9937f0a5d121886
#
_entry.id   aa371619ee11d9f6e9937f0a5d121886
#
_cell.length_a   1.000
_cell.length_b   1.000
_cell.length_c   1.000
_cell.angle_alpha   90.00
_cell.angle_beta   90.00
_cell.angle_gamma   90.00
#
_symmetry.space_group_name_H-M   'P 1'
#
loop_
_entity.id
_entity.type
_entity.pdbx_description
1 polymer ?
#
loop_
_entity_poly.entity_id
_entity_poly.type
_entity_poly.pdbx_seq_one_letter_code
_entity_poly.pdbx_strand_id
1 'polypeptide(L)'
;MYKAEVTKHALPAWQFNLERSTSVGVPLSPSQQTEAIEIDALKTKAMLWAHCKCRKVYLGKVSFSEAVDVPKCLLIFWQTAVRRRKGLQVSVNLWKHRKKKAKIDLNLKEMSLDDLEAQLLLARSAYRKAKKDHV
;
A
#
# COMPACT_ATOMS: atom_id res chain seq x y z
N MET A 1 1.56 16.01 11.79
CA MET A 1 0.23 16.24 11.20
C MET A 1 -0.89 16.19 12.23
N TYR A 2 -1.06 15.12 13.00
CA TYR A 2 -2.10 15.02 14.04
C TYR A 2 -2.06 16.15 15.09
N LYS A 3 -0.88 16.44 15.65
CA LYS A 3 -0.69 17.53 16.62
C LYS A 3 -1.07 18.91 16.07
N ALA A 4 -0.71 19.19 14.81
CA ALA A 4 -1.03 20.47 14.16
C ALA A 4 -2.54 20.64 13.94
N GLU A 5 -3.28 19.57 13.61
CA GLU A 5 -4.71 19.62 13.41
C GLU A 5 -5.47 19.76 14.74
N VAL A 6 -5.05 19.06 15.78
CA VAL A 6 -5.63 19.21 17.12
C VAL A 6 -5.42 20.65 17.64
N THR A 7 -4.24 21.22 17.37
CA THR A 7 -3.95 22.62 17.75
C THR A 7 -4.77 23.62 16.90
N LYS A 8 -4.97 23.32 15.62
CA LYS A 8 -5.73 24.17 14.69
C LYS A 8 -7.23 24.23 15.04
N HIS A 9 -7.77 23.15 15.59
CA HIS A 9 -9.15 23.11 16.10
C HIS A 9 -9.28 23.68 17.52
N ALA A 10 -8.21 24.34 18.03
CA ALA A 10 -8.17 25.12 19.27
C ALA A 10 -8.96 24.46 20.41
N LEU A 11 -8.42 23.36 20.92
CA LEU A 11 -8.89 22.84 22.20
C LEU A 11 -8.53 23.88 23.27
N PRO A 12 -9.49 24.59 23.91
CA PRO A 12 -9.19 25.58 24.90
C PRO A 12 -8.42 25.00 26.08
N ALA A 13 -7.56 25.80 26.70
CA ALA A 13 -6.70 25.36 27.82
C ALA A 13 -7.48 24.72 28.99
N TRP A 14 -8.76 25.12 29.19
CA TRP A 14 -9.63 24.55 30.22
C TRP A 14 -9.97 23.06 29.97
N GLN A 15 -9.93 22.58 28.72
CA GLN A 15 -10.17 21.19 28.39
C GLN A 15 -9.03 20.26 28.90
N PHE A 16 -7.79 20.74 28.91
CA PHE A 16 -6.68 20.03 29.55
C PHE A 16 -6.85 19.95 31.07
N ASN A 17 -7.43 21.01 31.67
CA ASN A 17 -7.70 21.01 33.10
C ASN A 17 -8.81 20.04 33.47
N LEU A 18 -9.81 19.86 32.61
CA LEU A 18 -10.88 18.89 32.81
C LEU A 18 -10.32 17.45 32.72
N GLU A 19 -9.48 17.15 31.72
CA GLU A 19 -8.82 15.85 31.59
C GLU A 19 -7.94 15.55 32.81
N ARG A 20 -7.27 16.55 33.35
CA ARG A 20 -6.44 16.42 34.53
C ARG A 20 -7.26 16.16 35.80
N SER A 21 -8.42 16.79 35.94
CA SER A 21 -9.32 16.55 37.09
C SER A 21 -9.98 15.18 37.05
N THR A 22 -10.28 14.64 35.85
CA THR A 22 -10.83 13.29 35.69
C THR A 22 -9.81 12.21 36.03
N SER A 23 -8.51 12.46 35.83
CA SER A 23 -7.45 11.51 36.19
C SER A 23 -7.28 11.31 37.72
N VAL A 24 -7.85 12.18 38.54
CA VAL A 24 -7.78 12.14 40.02
C VAL A 24 -8.92 11.32 40.65
N GLY A 25 -9.81 10.72 39.85
CA GLY A 25 -10.88 9.82 40.32
C GLY A 25 -12.08 10.52 40.97
N VAL A 26 -12.23 11.83 40.78
CA VAL A 26 -13.40 12.59 41.26
C VAL A 26 -14.55 12.40 40.25
N PRO A 27 -15.79 12.06 40.69
CA PRO A 27 -16.91 11.94 39.78
C PRO A 27 -17.26 13.29 39.12
N LEU A 28 -17.42 13.26 37.79
CA LEU A 28 -17.78 14.45 37.02
C LEU A 28 -19.21 14.91 37.31
N SER A 29 -19.42 16.20 37.41
CA SER A 29 -20.78 16.80 37.42
C SER A 29 -21.45 16.57 36.05
N PRO A 30 -22.80 16.60 35.94
CA PRO A 30 -23.50 16.46 34.66
C PRO A 30 -23.02 17.43 33.59
N SER A 31 -22.73 18.68 33.97
CA SER A 31 -22.16 19.70 33.09
C SER A 31 -20.77 19.26 32.53
N GLN A 32 -19.90 18.80 33.42
CA GLN A 32 -18.56 18.32 33.05
C GLN A 32 -18.61 17.07 32.17
N GLN A 33 -19.61 16.20 32.37
CA GLN A 33 -19.81 15.00 31.50
C GLN A 33 -20.19 15.44 30.08
N THR A 34 -21.08 16.45 29.93
CA THR A 34 -21.43 16.96 28.60
C THR A 34 -20.23 17.59 27.92
N GLU A 35 -19.43 18.37 28.60
CA GLU A 35 -18.20 18.96 28.09
C GLU A 35 -17.18 17.87 27.68
N ALA A 36 -17.03 16.83 28.47
CA ALA A 36 -16.14 15.70 28.13
C ALA A 36 -16.58 14.98 26.85
N ILE A 37 -17.88 14.78 26.66
CA ILE A 37 -18.44 14.17 25.43
C ILE A 37 -18.17 15.06 24.21
N GLU A 38 -18.35 16.38 24.35
CA GLU A 38 -18.07 17.32 23.27
C GLU A 38 -16.58 17.34 22.89
N ILE A 39 -15.68 17.27 23.86
CA ILE A 39 -14.23 17.18 23.66
C ILE A 39 -13.87 15.90 22.91
N ASP A 40 -14.42 14.77 23.32
CA ASP A 40 -14.18 13.49 22.70
C ASP A 40 -14.69 13.46 21.24
N ALA A 41 -15.87 14.06 21.00
CA ALA A 41 -16.40 14.21 19.64
C ALA A 41 -15.49 15.08 18.76
N LEU A 42 -14.93 16.18 19.29
CA LEU A 42 -13.99 17.05 18.57
C LEU A 42 -12.67 16.34 18.29
N LYS A 43 -12.13 15.60 19.27
CA LYS A 43 -10.93 14.78 19.07
C LYS A 43 -11.13 13.72 17.99
N THR A 44 -12.25 13.01 18.04
CA THR A 44 -12.60 11.99 17.04
C THR A 44 -12.72 12.61 15.65
N LYS A 45 -13.37 13.76 15.52
CA LYS A 45 -13.49 14.47 14.24
C LYS A 45 -12.12 14.89 13.70
N ALA A 46 -11.25 15.43 14.56
CA ALA A 46 -9.89 15.81 14.18
C ALA A 46 -9.05 14.61 13.76
N MET A 47 -9.16 13.48 14.45
CA MET A 47 -8.50 12.22 14.10
C MET A 47 -8.95 11.69 12.74
N LEU A 48 -10.27 11.66 12.49
CA LEU A 48 -10.83 11.19 11.21
C LEU A 48 -10.38 12.09 10.06
N TRP A 49 -10.39 13.41 10.27
CA TRP A 49 -9.92 14.35 9.27
C TRP A 49 -8.43 14.16 8.96
N ALA A 50 -7.57 14.06 9.98
CA ALA A 50 -6.15 13.78 9.81
C ALA A 50 -5.91 12.45 9.10
N HIS A 51 -6.68 11.40 9.45
CA HIS A 51 -6.60 10.09 8.80
C HIS A 51 -6.97 10.17 7.30
N CYS A 52 -7.99 10.94 6.94
CA CYS A 52 -8.39 11.15 5.55
C CYS A 52 -7.34 11.93 4.74
N LYS A 53 -6.62 12.85 5.39
CA LYS A 53 -5.56 13.67 4.75
C LYS A 53 -4.20 12.99 4.73
N CYS A 54 -3.95 12.04 5.62
CA CYS A 54 -2.72 11.27 5.57
C CYS A 54 -2.64 10.48 4.27
N ARG A 55 -1.48 10.56 3.59
CA ARG A 55 -1.19 9.67 2.46
C ARG A 55 -1.35 8.23 2.94
N LYS A 56 -2.22 7.49 2.28
CA LYS A 56 -2.32 6.05 2.48
C LYS A 56 -0.97 5.43 2.11
N VAL A 57 -0.15 5.18 3.11
CA VAL A 57 1.05 4.35 2.93
C VAL A 57 0.54 2.94 2.73
N TYR A 58 0.61 2.45 1.50
CA TYR A 58 0.31 1.05 1.20
C TYR A 58 1.43 0.19 1.81
N LEU A 59 1.27 -0.17 3.08
CA LEU A 59 2.15 -1.11 3.79
C LEU A 59 2.12 -2.53 3.17
N GLY A 60 1.22 -2.78 2.22
CA GLY A 60 1.08 -4.07 1.56
C GLY A 60 2.10 -4.37 0.45
N LYS A 61 2.95 -3.43 0.09
CA LYS A 61 4.12 -3.71 -0.74
C LYS A 61 5.36 -3.70 0.15
N VAL A 62 5.61 -4.82 0.80
CA VAL A 62 6.97 -5.11 1.24
C VAL A 62 7.83 -4.94 -0.01
N SER A 63 8.76 -3.99 0.03
CA SER A 63 9.74 -3.85 -1.04
C SER A 63 10.52 -5.15 -1.05
N PHE A 64 10.19 -6.02 -2.01
CA PHE A 64 11.01 -7.20 -2.26
C PHE A 64 12.43 -6.72 -2.52
N SER A 65 13.41 -7.46 -2.02
CA SER A 65 14.79 -7.22 -2.41
C SER A 65 14.86 -7.23 -3.94
N GLU A 66 15.73 -6.45 -4.53
CA GLU A 66 15.91 -6.39 -5.99
C GLU A 66 16.12 -7.80 -6.57
N ALA A 67 16.80 -8.68 -5.82
CA ALA A 67 17.01 -10.07 -6.14
C ALA A 67 15.72 -10.89 -6.34
N VAL A 68 14.61 -10.49 -5.72
CA VAL A 68 13.29 -11.14 -5.89
C VAL A 68 12.42 -10.38 -6.89
N ASP A 69 12.54 -9.06 -6.94
CA ASP A 69 11.69 -8.22 -7.81
C ASP A 69 12.02 -8.42 -9.29
N VAL A 70 13.29 -8.58 -9.65
CA VAL A 70 13.72 -8.83 -11.03
C VAL A 70 13.15 -10.14 -11.57
N PRO A 71 13.34 -11.32 -10.94
CA PRO A 71 12.73 -12.56 -11.39
C PRO A 71 11.20 -12.51 -11.43
N LYS A 72 10.56 -11.79 -10.51
CA LYS A 72 9.11 -11.58 -10.51
C LYS A 72 8.65 -10.79 -11.73
N CYS A 73 9.35 -9.72 -12.08
CA CYS A 73 9.03 -8.92 -13.26
C CYS A 73 9.16 -9.73 -14.55
N LEU A 74 10.20 -10.55 -14.67
CA LEU A 74 10.40 -11.47 -15.80
C LEU A 74 9.28 -12.50 -15.89
N LEU A 75 8.90 -13.12 -14.78
CA LEU A 75 7.80 -14.07 -14.73
C LEU A 75 6.48 -13.45 -15.23
N ILE A 76 6.13 -12.27 -14.73
CA ILE A 76 4.91 -11.56 -15.12
C ILE A 76 4.95 -11.17 -16.60
N PHE A 77 6.11 -10.78 -17.11
CA PHE A 77 6.29 -10.47 -18.53
C PHE A 77 6.05 -11.69 -19.40
N TRP A 78 6.69 -12.82 -19.13
CA TRP A 78 6.54 -14.05 -19.93
C TRP A 78 5.11 -14.62 -19.84
N GLN A 79 4.45 -14.56 -18.69
CA GLN A 79 3.03 -14.91 -18.56
C GLN A 79 2.15 -14.06 -19.49
N THR A 80 2.45 -12.77 -19.59
CA THR A 80 1.69 -11.86 -20.45
C THR A 80 1.98 -12.12 -21.92
N ALA A 81 3.22 -12.43 -22.26
CA ALA A 81 3.63 -12.79 -23.63
C ALA A 81 2.91 -14.06 -24.13
N VAL A 82 2.86 -15.09 -23.31
CA VAL A 82 2.13 -16.34 -23.60
C VAL A 82 0.62 -16.07 -23.76
N ARG A 83 0.01 -15.32 -22.84
CA ARG A 83 -1.42 -14.94 -22.94
C ARG A 83 -1.72 -14.21 -24.24
N ARG A 84 -0.88 -13.26 -24.61
CA ARG A 84 -1.05 -12.48 -25.83
C ARG A 84 -0.94 -13.37 -27.09
N ARG A 85 0.01 -14.31 -27.10
CA ARG A 85 0.19 -15.26 -28.21
C ARG A 85 -0.99 -16.23 -28.35
N LYS A 86 -1.60 -16.64 -27.23
CA LYS A 86 -2.82 -17.46 -27.20
C LYS A 86 -4.10 -16.70 -27.58
N GLY A 87 -4.02 -15.42 -27.96
CA GLY A 87 -5.15 -14.60 -28.36
C GLY A 87 -5.99 -14.06 -27.20
N LEU A 88 -5.53 -14.19 -25.97
CA LEU A 88 -6.20 -13.61 -24.80
C LEU A 88 -6.00 -12.08 -24.80
N GLN A 89 -7.04 -11.35 -24.43
CA GLN A 89 -6.98 -9.89 -24.39
C GLN A 89 -5.99 -9.40 -23.34
N VAL A 90 -5.01 -8.63 -23.79
CA VAL A 90 -4.03 -7.95 -22.95
C VAL A 90 -4.01 -6.48 -23.35
N SER A 91 -4.21 -5.59 -22.39
CA SER A 91 -4.12 -4.15 -22.62
C SER A 91 -2.74 -3.76 -23.17
N VAL A 92 -2.72 -2.94 -24.23
CA VAL A 92 -1.47 -2.45 -24.86
C VAL A 92 -0.62 -1.67 -23.85
N ASN A 93 -1.25 -0.88 -22.99
CA ASN A 93 -0.54 -0.11 -21.96
C ASN A 93 0.10 -1.02 -20.93
N LEU A 94 -0.61 -2.07 -20.49
CA LEU A 94 -0.10 -3.08 -19.58
C LEU A 94 1.09 -3.84 -20.19
N TRP A 95 1.00 -4.19 -21.47
CA TRP A 95 2.07 -4.84 -22.21
C TRP A 95 3.34 -3.99 -22.27
N LYS A 96 3.21 -2.73 -22.69
CA LYS A 96 4.31 -1.77 -22.76
C LYS A 96 4.97 -1.57 -21.39
N HIS A 97 4.16 -1.44 -20.33
CA HIS A 97 4.64 -1.27 -18.96
C HIS A 97 5.45 -2.48 -18.49
N ARG A 98 4.94 -3.70 -18.70
CA ARG A 98 5.61 -4.95 -18.31
C ARG A 98 6.89 -5.19 -19.10
N LYS A 99 6.89 -4.91 -20.41
CA LYS A 99 8.09 -4.98 -21.26
C LYS A 99 9.18 -4.03 -20.77
N LYS A 100 8.83 -2.78 -20.48
CA LYS A 100 9.76 -1.79 -19.94
C LYS A 100 10.33 -2.20 -18.57
N LYS A 101 9.47 -2.71 -17.68
CA LYS A 101 9.87 -3.13 -16.35
C LYS A 101 10.77 -4.37 -16.35
N ALA A 102 10.54 -5.30 -17.27
CA ALA A 102 11.38 -6.48 -17.45
C ALA A 102 12.71 -6.19 -18.20
N LYS A 103 12.87 -4.98 -18.74
CA LYS A 103 14.05 -4.57 -19.54
C LYS A 103 14.37 -5.52 -20.71
N ILE A 104 13.33 -6.09 -21.33
CA ILE A 104 13.48 -7.01 -22.44
C ILE A 104 13.29 -6.26 -23.76
N ASP A 105 14.30 -6.35 -24.63
CA ASP A 105 14.27 -5.75 -25.97
C ASP A 105 14.30 -6.82 -27.10
N LEU A 106 13.67 -7.95 -26.85
CA LEU A 106 13.57 -9.03 -27.83
C LEU A 106 12.38 -8.81 -28.75
N ASN A 107 12.58 -9.21 -30.04
CA ASN A 107 11.49 -9.27 -31.02
C ASN A 107 10.65 -10.54 -30.82
N LEU A 108 9.64 -10.44 -29.96
CA LEU A 108 8.77 -11.57 -29.60
C LEU A 108 7.91 -12.10 -30.75
N LYS A 109 7.85 -11.38 -31.89
CA LYS A 109 7.10 -11.82 -33.06
C LYS A 109 7.71 -13.06 -33.70
N GLU A 110 9.02 -13.22 -33.60
CA GLU A 110 9.79 -14.33 -34.18
C GLU A 110 9.81 -15.57 -33.29
N MET A 111 9.43 -15.44 -32.02
CA MET A 111 9.42 -16.57 -31.10
C MET A 111 8.16 -17.44 -31.29
N SER A 112 8.35 -18.76 -31.29
CA SER A 112 7.23 -19.72 -31.30
C SER A 112 6.50 -19.71 -29.93
N LEU A 113 5.29 -20.28 -29.90
CA LEU A 113 4.56 -20.44 -28.63
C LEU A 113 5.33 -21.34 -27.64
N ASP A 114 5.94 -22.42 -28.16
CA ASP A 114 6.72 -23.37 -27.36
C ASP A 114 7.94 -22.71 -26.73
N ASP A 115 8.62 -21.82 -27.47
CA ASP A 115 9.74 -21.05 -26.94
C ASP A 115 9.27 -20.08 -25.82
N LEU A 116 8.14 -19.44 -25.98
CA LEU A 116 7.57 -18.56 -24.97
C LEU A 116 7.18 -19.32 -23.70
N GLU A 117 6.62 -20.52 -23.84
CA GLU A 117 6.28 -21.39 -22.71
C GLU A 117 7.54 -21.93 -22.01
N ALA A 118 8.59 -22.26 -22.76
CA ALA A 118 9.87 -22.64 -22.19
C ALA A 118 10.49 -21.51 -21.36
N GLN A 119 10.48 -20.27 -21.88
CA GLN A 119 10.95 -19.11 -21.15
C GLN A 119 10.10 -18.84 -19.88
N LEU A 120 8.79 -19.07 -19.96
CA LEU A 120 7.92 -18.96 -18.81
C LEU A 120 8.26 -19.96 -17.70
N LEU A 121 8.58 -21.21 -18.07
CA LEU A 121 9.01 -22.25 -17.10
C LEU A 121 10.32 -21.87 -16.43
N LEU A 122 11.29 -21.38 -17.20
CA LEU A 122 12.57 -20.89 -16.65
C LEU A 122 12.36 -19.72 -15.70
N ALA A 123 11.52 -18.76 -16.06
CA ALA A 123 11.20 -17.61 -15.20
C ALA A 123 10.49 -18.04 -13.90
N ARG A 124 9.60 -19.04 -13.96
CA ARG A 124 8.95 -19.61 -12.76
C ARG A 124 9.96 -20.26 -11.82
N SER A 125 10.90 -21.04 -12.38
CA SER A 125 11.94 -21.68 -11.60
C SER A 125 12.85 -20.65 -10.93
N ALA A 126 13.32 -19.65 -11.68
CA ALA A 126 14.15 -18.57 -11.18
C ALA A 126 13.45 -17.78 -10.05
N TYR A 127 12.17 -17.45 -10.21
CA TYR A 127 11.41 -16.74 -9.18
C TYR A 127 11.22 -17.58 -7.90
N ARG A 128 10.94 -18.89 -8.05
CA ARG A 128 10.82 -19.79 -6.88
C ARG A 128 12.14 -19.90 -6.12
N LYS A 129 13.26 -20.01 -6.85
CA LYS A 129 14.60 -20.03 -6.25
C LYS A 129 14.89 -18.73 -5.51
N ALA A 130 14.74 -17.59 -6.18
CA ALA A 130 14.96 -16.27 -5.57
C ALA A 130 14.10 -16.07 -4.31
N LYS A 131 12.83 -16.50 -4.33
CA LYS A 131 11.95 -16.44 -3.17
C LYS A 131 12.43 -17.31 -2.02
N LYS A 132 12.97 -18.51 -2.31
CA LYS A 132 13.50 -19.41 -1.28
C LYS A 132 14.78 -18.87 -0.66
N ASP A 133 15.64 -18.25 -1.45
CA ASP A 133 16.96 -17.79 -1.02
C ASP A 133 16.89 -16.45 -0.27
N HIS A 134 15.80 -15.65 -0.44
CA HIS A 134 15.67 -14.29 0.10
C HIS A 134 14.43 -14.07 1.01
N VAL A 135 13.76 -15.12 1.38
CA VAL A 135 12.73 -15.15 2.41
C VAL A 135 13.24 -15.95 3.59
#